data_0f873be4db9eba94dc430c5abbe87ec0
#
_entry.id   0f873be4db9eba94dc430c5abbe87ec0
#
_cell.length_a   1.000
_cell.length_b   1.000
_cell.length_c   1.000
_cell.angle_alpha   90.00
_cell.angle_beta   90.00
_cell.angle_gamma   90.00
#
_symmetry.space_group_name_H-M   'P 1'
#
loop_
_entity.id
_entity.type
_entity.pdbx_description
1 polymer ?
#
loop_
_entity_poly.entity_id
_entity_poly.type
_entity_poly.pdbx_seq_one_letter_code
_entity_poly.pdbx_strand_id
1 'polypeptide(L)'
;PKSLIHSFAILKEACAKANLHFNKISEKQCEAIVKVCQNIEDGQYLDQFPLHVWQTGSGTQTNMNANEVISMLGNEYAKENILHPNDTVNASQSSNDTFPAALHIMVAQKINEELLPQLDQMINQIKKLEEENEGIIKIGRTHLQDATPLYFSQELSGYRSMIEHS
;
A
#
# COMPACT_ATOMS: atom_id res chain seq x y z
N PRO A 1 -9.32 1.64 -0.09
CA PRO A 1 -8.24 2.61 -0.35
C PRO A 1 -7.68 2.44 -1.75
N LYS A 2 -7.33 3.54 -2.44
CA LYS A 2 -6.74 3.50 -3.80
C LYS A 2 -5.47 2.66 -3.84
N SER A 3 -4.63 2.78 -2.82
CA SER A 3 -3.40 2.00 -2.69
C SER A 3 -3.63 0.48 -2.66
N LEU A 4 -4.73 0.00 -2.10
CA LEU A 4 -5.08 -1.42 -2.15
C LEU A 4 -5.45 -1.86 -3.56
N ILE A 5 -6.16 -1.01 -4.32
CA ILE A 5 -6.51 -1.29 -5.72
C ILE A 5 -5.25 -1.39 -6.57
N HIS A 6 -4.30 -0.45 -6.40
CA HIS A 6 -2.99 -0.50 -7.07
C HIS A 6 -2.23 -1.79 -6.73
N SER A 7 -2.22 -2.19 -5.46
CA SER A 7 -1.55 -3.44 -5.04
C SER A 7 -2.21 -4.69 -5.62
N PHE A 8 -3.54 -4.68 -5.81
CA PHE A 8 -4.22 -5.74 -6.55
C PHE A 8 -3.79 -5.76 -8.01
N ALA A 9 -3.63 -4.62 -8.67
CA ALA A 9 -3.16 -4.56 -10.05
C ALA A 9 -1.75 -5.17 -10.19
N ILE A 10 -0.81 -4.78 -9.34
CA ILE A 10 0.55 -5.36 -9.27
C ILE A 10 0.50 -6.88 -9.08
N LEU A 11 -0.31 -7.34 -8.14
CA LEU A 11 -0.45 -8.77 -7.86
C LEU A 11 -1.05 -9.53 -9.06
N LYS A 12 -2.10 -8.99 -9.69
CA LYS A 12 -2.76 -9.62 -10.84
C LYS A 12 -1.87 -9.64 -12.08
N GLU A 13 -1.07 -8.59 -12.29
CA GLU A 13 -0.04 -8.58 -13.33
C GLU A 13 0.99 -9.69 -13.11
N ALA A 14 1.51 -9.82 -11.88
CA ALA A 14 2.47 -10.86 -11.52
C ALA A 14 1.88 -12.28 -11.71
N CYS A 15 0.63 -12.49 -11.27
CA CYS A 15 -0.08 -13.75 -11.44
C CYS A 15 -0.31 -14.10 -12.92
N ALA A 16 -0.66 -13.11 -13.76
CA ALA A 16 -0.84 -13.33 -15.19
C ALA A 16 0.49 -13.77 -15.87
N LYS A 17 1.59 -13.08 -15.55
CA LYS A 17 2.93 -13.44 -16.06
C LYS A 17 3.35 -14.85 -15.62
N ALA A 18 3.10 -15.21 -14.35
CA ALA A 18 3.37 -16.57 -13.86
C ALA A 18 2.49 -17.61 -14.56
N ASN A 19 1.21 -17.36 -14.72
CA ASN A 19 0.28 -18.25 -15.41
C ASN A 19 0.65 -18.43 -16.91
N LEU A 20 1.12 -17.38 -17.57
CA LEU A 20 1.67 -17.49 -18.92
C LEU A 20 2.91 -18.41 -18.95
N HIS A 21 3.85 -18.21 -18.04
CA HIS A 21 5.06 -19.03 -17.93
C HIS A 21 4.73 -20.53 -17.77
N PHE A 22 3.70 -20.84 -17.03
CA PHE A 22 3.21 -22.21 -16.81
C PHE A 22 2.18 -22.68 -17.85
N ASN A 23 1.97 -21.96 -18.94
CA ASN A 23 1.01 -22.26 -20.01
C ASN A 23 -0.44 -22.45 -19.49
N LYS A 24 -0.85 -21.71 -18.46
CA LYS A 24 -2.22 -21.73 -17.93
C LYS A 24 -3.13 -20.72 -18.65
N ILE A 25 -2.55 -19.67 -19.20
CA ILE A 25 -3.22 -18.69 -20.07
C ILE A 25 -2.37 -18.44 -21.31
N SER A 26 -2.99 -17.91 -22.36
CA SER A 26 -2.31 -17.54 -23.61
C SER A 26 -1.56 -16.21 -23.51
N GLU A 27 -0.64 -15.94 -24.42
CA GLU A 27 0.04 -14.64 -24.54
C GLU A 27 -0.94 -13.49 -24.68
N LYS A 28 -1.96 -13.63 -25.54
CA LYS A 28 -2.99 -12.62 -25.76
C LYS A 28 -3.79 -12.31 -24.49
N GLN A 29 -4.12 -13.33 -23.69
CA GLN A 29 -4.80 -13.16 -22.41
C GLN A 29 -3.90 -12.45 -21.40
N CYS A 30 -2.63 -12.86 -21.30
CA CYS A 30 -1.66 -12.19 -20.41
C CYS A 30 -1.47 -10.73 -20.78
N GLU A 31 -1.27 -10.42 -22.06
CA GLU A 31 -1.11 -9.05 -22.55
C GLU A 31 -2.32 -8.17 -22.17
N ALA A 32 -3.53 -8.67 -22.38
CA ALA A 32 -4.75 -7.93 -22.05
C ALA A 32 -4.86 -7.66 -20.54
N ILE A 33 -4.54 -8.66 -19.68
CA ILE A 33 -4.54 -8.48 -18.22
C ILE A 33 -3.48 -7.47 -17.79
N VAL A 34 -2.24 -7.61 -18.26
CA VAL A 34 -1.12 -6.72 -17.93
C VAL A 34 -1.43 -5.28 -18.31
N LYS A 35 -1.98 -5.07 -19.52
CA LYS A 35 -2.33 -3.72 -20.01
C LYS A 35 -3.34 -3.03 -19.10
N VAL A 36 -4.36 -3.74 -18.66
CA VAL A 36 -5.37 -3.18 -17.73
C VAL A 36 -4.77 -2.93 -16.35
N CYS A 37 -3.96 -3.85 -15.84
CA CYS A 37 -3.29 -3.68 -14.55
C CYS A 37 -2.42 -2.42 -14.53
N GLN A 38 -1.60 -2.19 -15.56
CA GLN A 38 -0.78 -0.99 -15.69
C GLN A 38 -1.61 0.29 -15.74
N ASN A 39 -2.74 0.30 -16.45
CA ASN A 39 -3.65 1.45 -16.45
C ASN A 39 -4.24 1.72 -15.04
N ILE A 40 -4.55 0.67 -14.28
CA ILE A 40 -5.04 0.81 -12.89
C ILE A 40 -3.92 1.36 -11.98
N GLU A 41 -2.68 0.91 -12.15
CA GLU A 41 -1.50 1.43 -11.45
C GLU A 41 -1.26 2.91 -11.76
N ASP A 42 -1.50 3.34 -12.99
CA ASP A 42 -1.48 4.74 -13.41
C ASP A 42 -2.69 5.57 -12.89
N GLY A 43 -3.55 4.96 -12.08
CA GLY A 43 -4.70 5.61 -11.45
C GLY A 43 -5.95 5.70 -12.32
N GLN A 44 -6.01 4.99 -13.45
CA GLN A 44 -7.21 4.91 -14.29
C GLN A 44 -8.23 3.92 -13.70
N TYR A 45 -9.50 4.07 -14.07
CA TYR A 45 -10.60 3.17 -13.72
C TYR A 45 -10.88 3.00 -12.22
N LEU A 46 -10.40 3.89 -11.36
CA LEU A 46 -10.60 3.79 -9.91
C LEU A 46 -12.07 3.90 -9.48
N ASP A 47 -12.91 4.51 -10.33
CA ASP A 47 -14.36 4.59 -10.18
C ASP A 47 -15.06 3.23 -10.36
N GLN A 48 -14.40 2.25 -10.99
CA GLN A 48 -14.90 0.88 -11.15
C GLN A 48 -14.76 0.02 -9.90
N PHE A 49 -14.27 0.60 -8.80
CA PHE A 49 -14.08 -0.07 -7.51
C PHE A 49 -14.97 0.55 -6.40
N PRO A 50 -16.30 0.40 -6.51
CA PRO A 50 -17.26 1.07 -5.64
C PRO A 50 -17.45 0.41 -4.27
N LEU A 51 -16.78 -0.73 -4.00
CA LEU A 51 -17.03 -1.54 -2.82
C LEU A 51 -16.60 -0.81 -1.53
N HIS A 52 -17.43 -0.93 -0.50
CA HIS A 52 -17.13 -0.39 0.81
C HIS A 52 -16.14 -1.28 1.58
N VAL A 53 -15.27 -0.67 2.40
CA VAL A 53 -14.23 -1.37 3.17
C VAL A 53 -14.82 -2.44 4.11
N TRP A 54 -16.02 -2.21 4.65
CA TRP A 54 -16.66 -3.06 5.66
C TRP A 54 -17.68 -4.06 5.11
N GLN A 55 -17.62 -4.39 3.81
CA GLN A 55 -18.60 -5.31 3.22
C GLN A 55 -18.48 -6.74 3.74
N THR A 56 -17.28 -7.32 3.67
CA THR A 56 -16.97 -8.67 4.18
C THR A 56 -15.60 -8.70 4.80
N GLY A 57 -15.40 -9.52 5.83
CA GLY A 57 -14.10 -9.68 6.48
C GLY A 57 -13.09 -10.53 5.70
N SER A 58 -13.55 -11.30 4.70
CA SER A 58 -12.71 -12.26 3.97
C SER A 58 -11.94 -11.67 2.77
N GLY A 59 -12.31 -10.46 2.31
CA GLY A 59 -11.70 -9.82 1.14
C GLY A 59 -12.09 -10.43 -0.22
N THR A 60 -12.92 -11.46 -0.24
CA THR A 60 -13.35 -12.14 -1.47
C THR A 60 -14.02 -11.18 -2.45
N GLN A 61 -14.88 -10.29 -1.98
CA GLN A 61 -15.57 -9.33 -2.86
C GLN A 61 -14.59 -8.36 -3.52
N THR A 62 -13.58 -7.89 -2.81
CA THR A 62 -12.55 -7.01 -3.38
C THR A 62 -11.73 -7.73 -4.45
N ASN A 63 -11.32 -8.97 -4.20
CA ASN A 63 -10.64 -9.79 -5.21
C ASN A 63 -11.52 -10.02 -6.44
N MET A 64 -12.81 -10.34 -6.24
CA MET A 64 -13.74 -10.55 -7.35
C MET A 64 -14.00 -9.27 -8.14
N ASN A 65 -14.17 -8.13 -7.49
CA ASN A 65 -14.29 -6.84 -8.18
C ASN A 65 -13.06 -6.58 -9.06
N ALA A 66 -11.84 -6.81 -8.54
CA ALA A 66 -10.63 -6.66 -9.36
C ALA A 66 -10.64 -7.62 -10.57
N ASN A 67 -11.02 -8.88 -10.38
CA ASN A 67 -11.12 -9.85 -11.47
C ASN A 67 -12.14 -9.43 -12.54
N GLU A 68 -13.30 -8.94 -12.13
CA GLU A 68 -14.37 -8.50 -13.02
C GLU A 68 -13.97 -7.26 -13.82
N VAL A 69 -13.40 -6.26 -13.16
CA VAL A 69 -12.91 -5.04 -13.83
C VAL A 69 -11.81 -5.39 -14.84
N ILE A 70 -10.82 -6.20 -14.43
CA ILE A 70 -9.70 -6.57 -15.31
C ILE A 70 -10.22 -7.39 -16.50
N SER A 71 -11.14 -8.33 -16.30
CA SER A 71 -11.66 -9.14 -17.40
C SER A 71 -12.50 -8.32 -18.38
N MET A 72 -13.35 -7.41 -17.88
CA MET A 72 -14.18 -6.55 -18.73
C MET A 72 -13.31 -5.62 -19.59
N LEU A 73 -12.44 -4.85 -18.95
CA LEU A 73 -11.58 -3.90 -19.66
C LEU A 73 -10.55 -4.60 -20.57
N GLY A 74 -10.06 -5.77 -20.17
CA GLY A 74 -9.15 -6.57 -20.96
C GLY A 74 -9.81 -7.15 -22.22
N ASN A 75 -11.08 -7.54 -22.15
CA ASN A 75 -11.86 -7.96 -23.30
C ASN A 75 -12.14 -6.77 -24.26
N GLU A 76 -12.39 -5.59 -23.72
CA GLU A 76 -12.52 -4.37 -24.52
C GLU A 76 -11.20 -4.04 -25.25
N TYR A 77 -10.07 -4.11 -24.55
CA TYR A 77 -8.74 -3.90 -25.13
C TYR A 77 -8.44 -4.92 -26.24
N ALA A 78 -8.70 -6.20 -25.99
CA ALA A 78 -8.48 -7.29 -26.95
C ALA A 78 -9.48 -7.28 -28.13
N LYS A 79 -10.58 -6.51 -28.02
CA LYS A 79 -11.74 -6.52 -28.94
C LYS A 79 -12.31 -7.93 -29.15
N GLU A 80 -12.21 -8.76 -28.14
CA GLU A 80 -12.63 -10.16 -28.15
C GLU A 80 -12.88 -10.63 -26.73
N ASN A 81 -13.88 -11.49 -26.53
CA ASN A 81 -14.20 -12.05 -25.21
C ASN A 81 -13.29 -13.25 -24.88
N ILE A 82 -12.05 -12.98 -24.48
CA ILE A 82 -11.00 -13.96 -24.19
C ILE A 82 -10.71 -14.11 -22.70
N LEU A 83 -11.17 -13.17 -21.86
CA LEU A 83 -10.94 -13.18 -20.42
C LEU A 83 -12.23 -13.50 -19.67
N HIS A 84 -12.11 -14.37 -18.67
CA HIS A 84 -13.16 -14.66 -17.69
C HIS A 84 -12.62 -14.33 -16.29
N PRO A 85 -13.42 -13.69 -15.39
CA PRO A 85 -12.96 -13.30 -14.06
C PRO A 85 -12.34 -14.43 -13.24
N ASN A 86 -12.97 -15.60 -13.25
CA ASN A 86 -12.51 -16.76 -12.47
C ASN A 86 -11.48 -17.62 -13.21
N ASP A 87 -11.72 -17.90 -14.50
CA ASP A 87 -10.97 -18.94 -15.21
C ASP A 87 -9.66 -18.44 -15.80
N THR A 88 -9.56 -17.11 -16.05
CA THR A 88 -8.34 -16.49 -16.60
C THR A 88 -7.70 -15.50 -15.64
N VAL A 89 -8.41 -14.46 -15.19
CA VAL A 89 -7.83 -13.44 -14.31
C VAL A 89 -7.50 -14.00 -12.94
N ASN A 90 -8.35 -14.89 -12.41
CA ASN A 90 -8.12 -15.55 -11.12
C ASN A 90 -7.51 -16.97 -11.26
N ALA A 91 -7.04 -17.35 -12.43
CA ALA A 91 -6.43 -18.66 -12.65
C ALA A 91 -5.32 -18.94 -11.61
N SER A 92 -5.34 -20.15 -11.04
CA SER A 92 -4.37 -20.60 -10.02
C SER A 92 -4.33 -19.78 -8.72
N GLN A 93 -5.37 -19.02 -8.40
CA GLN A 93 -5.40 -18.12 -7.26
C GLN A 93 -6.59 -18.40 -6.34
N SER A 94 -6.41 -18.08 -5.04
CA SER A 94 -7.46 -18.03 -4.03
C SER A 94 -7.55 -16.62 -3.44
N SER A 95 -8.77 -16.12 -3.21
CA SER A 95 -8.96 -14.84 -2.51
C SER A 95 -8.42 -14.86 -1.08
N ASN A 96 -8.32 -16.03 -0.45
CA ASN A 96 -7.70 -16.19 0.87
C ASN A 96 -6.20 -15.90 0.87
N ASP A 97 -5.57 -15.95 -0.28
CA ASP A 97 -4.16 -15.61 -0.50
C ASP A 97 -3.99 -14.23 -1.14
N THR A 98 -4.71 -13.96 -2.22
CA THR A 98 -4.54 -12.72 -3.00
C THR A 98 -4.90 -11.47 -2.21
N PHE A 99 -5.94 -11.50 -1.38
CA PHE A 99 -6.32 -10.33 -0.59
C PHE A 99 -5.27 -9.97 0.47
N PRO A 100 -4.81 -10.88 1.35
CA PRO A 100 -3.74 -10.56 2.28
C PRO A 100 -2.41 -10.25 1.58
N ALA A 101 -2.08 -10.89 0.45
CA ALA A 101 -0.89 -10.55 -0.32
C ALA A 101 -0.94 -9.11 -0.84
N ALA A 102 -2.05 -8.68 -1.46
CA ALA A 102 -2.23 -7.30 -1.89
C ALA A 102 -2.16 -6.30 -0.71
N LEU A 103 -2.72 -6.67 0.46
CA LEU A 103 -2.62 -5.86 1.67
C LEU A 103 -1.17 -5.70 2.13
N HIS A 104 -0.38 -6.78 2.14
CA HIS A 104 1.04 -6.73 2.51
C HIS A 104 1.87 -5.90 1.51
N ILE A 105 1.62 -6.02 0.20
CA ILE A 105 2.27 -5.18 -0.82
C ILE A 105 1.96 -3.72 -0.55
N MET A 106 0.68 -3.37 -0.35
CA MET A 106 0.26 -2.00 -0.04
C MET A 106 0.96 -1.44 1.20
N VAL A 107 0.97 -2.22 2.29
CA VAL A 107 1.58 -1.78 3.56
C VAL A 107 3.09 -1.60 3.40
N ALA A 108 3.77 -2.54 2.74
CA ALA A 108 5.21 -2.43 2.50
C ALA A 108 5.56 -1.19 1.67
N GLN A 109 4.82 -0.91 0.59
CA GLN A 109 5.00 0.30 -0.21
C GLN A 109 4.78 1.57 0.63
N LYS A 110 3.66 1.65 1.36
CA LYS A 110 3.33 2.82 2.19
C LYS A 110 4.34 3.08 3.31
N ILE A 111 4.87 2.03 3.92
CA ILE A 111 5.93 2.17 4.92
C ILE A 111 7.19 2.74 4.27
N ASN A 112 7.67 2.13 3.19
CA ASN A 112 8.95 2.51 2.60
C ASN A 112 8.90 3.84 1.85
N GLU A 113 7.81 4.13 1.14
CA GLU A 113 7.72 5.31 0.26
C GLU A 113 7.14 6.55 0.96
N GLU A 114 6.35 6.36 2.02
CA GLU A 114 5.68 7.48 2.69
C GLU A 114 6.08 7.61 4.17
N LEU A 115 5.92 6.54 4.98
CA LEU A 115 6.11 6.65 6.42
C LEU A 115 7.56 6.91 6.80
N LEU A 116 8.48 6.07 6.36
CA LEU A 116 9.90 6.21 6.72
C LEU A 116 10.51 7.55 6.29
N PRO A 117 10.27 8.06 5.06
CA PRO A 117 10.74 9.38 4.68
C PRO A 117 10.17 10.52 5.54
N GLN A 118 8.92 10.42 6.00
CA GLN A 118 8.33 11.42 6.90
C GLN A 118 8.93 11.36 8.30
N LEU A 119 9.21 10.17 8.81
CA LEU A 119 9.90 9.99 10.11
C LEU A 119 11.31 10.57 10.04
N ASP A 120 12.06 10.34 8.96
CA ASP A 120 13.39 10.94 8.75
C ASP A 120 13.34 12.46 8.74
N GLN A 121 12.34 13.04 8.06
CA GLN A 121 12.16 14.50 8.07
C GLN A 121 11.85 15.02 9.48
N MET A 122 11.01 14.32 10.25
CA MET A 122 10.66 14.67 11.62
C MET A 122 11.90 14.60 12.53
N ILE A 123 12.71 13.54 12.45
CA ILE A 123 13.98 13.40 13.18
C ILE A 123 14.92 14.58 12.87
N ASN A 124 15.10 14.90 11.60
CA ASN A 124 15.97 16.00 11.20
C ASN A 124 15.47 17.37 11.70
N GLN A 125 14.15 17.57 11.69
CA GLN A 125 13.57 18.80 12.22
C GLN A 125 13.73 18.92 13.75
N ILE A 126 13.59 17.81 14.49
CA ILE A 126 13.83 17.80 15.93
C ILE A 126 15.30 18.06 16.24
N LYS A 127 16.26 17.47 15.51
CA LYS A 127 17.70 17.78 15.64
C LYS A 127 17.99 19.26 15.47
N LYS A 128 17.41 19.88 14.47
CA LYS A 128 17.53 21.32 14.26
C LYS A 128 16.99 22.13 15.44
N LEU A 129 15.84 21.75 15.97
CA LEU A 129 15.25 22.39 17.15
C LEU A 129 16.11 22.20 18.42
N GLU A 130 16.76 21.04 18.58
CA GLU A 130 17.72 20.79 19.67
C GLU A 130 18.88 21.80 19.61
N GLU A 131 19.47 22.00 18.42
CA GLU A 131 20.57 22.96 18.19
C GLU A 131 20.12 24.41 18.41
N GLU A 132 18.98 24.80 17.85
CA GLU A 132 18.44 26.17 17.98
C GLU A 132 18.06 26.54 19.42
N ASN A 133 17.81 25.57 20.28
CA ASN A 133 17.39 25.76 21.68
C ASN A 133 18.45 25.27 22.69
N GLU A 134 19.70 25.18 22.26
CA GLU A 134 20.79 24.82 23.16
C GLU A 134 20.93 25.85 24.28
N GLY A 135 21.15 25.37 25.51
CA GLY A 135 21.34 26.22 26.69
C GLY A 135 20.06 26.80 27.31
N ILE A 136 18.90 26.63 26.73
CA ILE A 136 17.63 27.07 27.32
C ILE A 136 17.26 26.10 28.45
N ILE A 137 17.20 26.63 29.70
CA ILE A 137 16.81 25.88 30.89
C ILE A 137 15.29 25.99 31.08
N LYS A 138 14.66 24.86 31.35
CA LYS A 138 13.25 24.75 31.74
C LYS A 138 13.08 23.87 32.97
N ILE A 139 11.92 23.93 33.60
CA ILE A 139 11.57 23.00 34.66
C ILE A 139 11.06 21.67 34.08
N GLY A 140 11.60 20.54 34.55
CA GLY A 140 11.02 19.24 34.33
C GLY A 140 9.72 19.06 35.13
N ARG A 141 8.87 18.15 34.71
CA ARG A 141 7.61 17.84 35.40
C ARG A 141 7.38 16.34 35.53
N THR A 142 6.91 15.93 36.71
CA THR A 142 6.45 14.58 37.00
C THR A 142 5.16 14.70 37.81
N HIS A 143 4.18 13.82 37.56
CA HIS A 143 2.89 13.86 38.24
C HIS A 143 2.23 15.25 38.22
N LEU A 144 2.38 16.02 37.13
CA LEU A 144 1.90 17.39 36.97
C LEU A 144 2.49 18.41 37.96
N GLN A 145 3.60 18.06 38.66
CA GLN A 145 4.35 18.91 39.60
C GLN A 145 5.72 19.24 39.01
N ASP A 146 6.26 20.38 39.50
CA ASP A 146 7.61 20.80 39.17
C ASP A 146 8.63 19.77 39.69
N ALA A 147 9.57 19.37 38.81
CA ALA A 147 10.67 18.45 39.11
C ALA A 147 12.02 19.15 38.93
N THR A 148 13.05 18.41 38.54
CA THR A 148 14.39 18.96 38.33
C THR A 148 14.46 19.88 37.11
N PRO A 149 15.29 20.94 37.13
CA PRO A 149 15.64 21.69 35.93
C PRO A 149 16.34 20.79 34.88
N LEU A 150 16.04 21.03 33.61
CA LEU A 150 16.68 20.38 32.47
C LEU A 150 16.81 21.34 31.30
N TYR A 151 17.66 21.03 30.35
CA TYR A 151 17.69 21.78 29.09
C TYR A 151 16.51 21.41 28.19
N PHE A 152 15.96 22.39 27.51
CA PHE A 152 14.87 22.15 26.55
C PHE A 152 15.33 21.21 25.42
N SER A 153 16.58 21.35 24.98
CA SER A 153 17.21 20.43 24.01
C SER A 153 17.21 18.95 24.50
N GLN A 154 17.34 18.71 25.82
CA GLN A 154 17.26 17.34 26.37
C GLN A 154 15.86 16.74 26.26
N GLU A 155 14.82 17.55 26.45
CA GLU A 155 13.44 17.09 26.24
C GLU A 155 13.18 16.73 24.78
N LEU A 156 13.64 17.59 23.83
CA LEU A 156 13.55 17.33 22.41
C LEU A 156 14.32 16.07 22.00
N SER A 157 15.54 15.88 22.54
CA SER A 157 16.33 14.67 22.28
C SER A 157 15.61 13.38 22.71
N GLY A 158 14.82 13.46 23.77
CA GLY A 158 13.98 12.34 24.23
C GLY A 158 12.92 11.97 23.19
N TYR A 159 12.23 12.97 22.61
CA TYR A 159 11.24 12.74 21.54
C TYR A 159 11.90 12.17 20.29
N ARG A 160 13.04 12.72 19.89
CA ARG A 160 13.80 12.18 18.75
C ARG A 160 14.20 10.72 18.96
N SER A 161 14.74 10.41 20.13
CA SER A 161 15.15 9.04 20.47
C SER A 161 13.99 8.04 20.39
N MET A 162 12.77 8.42 20.82
CA MET A 162 11.58 7.57 20.68
C MET A 162 11.26 7.25 19.23
N ILE A 163 11.38 8.24 18.31
CA ILE A 163 11.12 8.02 16.89
C ILE A 163 12.22 7.16 16.25
N GLU A 164 13.49 7.40 16.61
CA GLU A 164 14.64 6.64 16.07
C GLU A 164 14.62 5.15 16.44
N HIS A 165 13.93 4.79 17.54
CA HIS A 165 13.89 3.42 18.04
C HIS A 165 12.52 2.74 17.88
N SER A 166 11.57 3.36 17.17
CA SER A 166 10.25 2.80 16.85
C SER A 166 10.28 2.02 15.55
#